data_0529b04504d381e71bbad2124f323941
#
_entry.id   0529b04504d381e71bbad2124f323941
#
_cell.length_a   1.000
_cell.length_b   1.000
_cell.length_c   1.000
_cell.angle_alpha   90.00
_cell.angle_beta   90.00
_cell.angle_gamma   90.00
#
_symmetry.space_group_name_H-M   'P 1'
#
loop_
_entity.id
_entity.type
_entity.pdbx_description
1 polymer ?
#
loop_
_entity_poly.entity_id
_entity_poly.type
_entity_poly.pdbx_seq_one_letter_code
_entity_poly.pdbx_strand_id
1 'polypeptide(L)'
;MSRVLDRGAIFAGWVGAGMAAVIVLSFELVIPVQPVVFYSAPFAGLLIGYYANQRSERAGGAWGRLVANALYAGLVTGITLALLYGALRLLFFYADQGYSADNQGGAVTCRSGADCTYQRYLADPAYAAELRAAGVTDAAGFEHYFLAEQLNGGVTLVLWTLVPALLGGLAYGASNSRPRGQAPEDPPGRSSGAPAVLPPGGE
;
A
#
# COMPACT_ATOMS: atom_id res chain seq x y z
N MET A 1 -6.99 6.10 -28.98
CA MET A 1 -7.53 5.69 -27.68
C MET A 1 -6.61 6.21 -26.60
N SER A 2 -7.04 7.19 -25.80
CA SER A 2 -6.27 7.69 -24.66
C SER A 2 -6.23 6.61 -23.57
N ARG A 3 -5.05 6.10 -23.25
CA ARG A 3 -4.90 5.18 -22.12
C ARG A 3 -5.22 5.95 -20.84
N VAL A 4 -6.17 5.46 -20.08
CA VAL A 4 -6.60 6.07 -18.81
C VAL A 4 -5.48 5.96 -17.77
N LEU A 5 -4.70 4.88 -17.81
CA LEU A 5 -3.56 4.63 -16.93
C LEU A 5 -2.24 4.79 -17.69
N ASP A 6 -1.28 5.42 -17.05
CA ASP A 6 0.07 5.57 -17.59
C ASP A 6 0.92 4.33 -17.27
N ARG A 7 1.92 4.04 -18.12
CA ARG A 7 2.87 2.95 -17.88
C ARG A 7 3.61 3.10 -16.55
N GLY A 8 3.90 4.35 -16.17
CA GLY A 8 4.50 4.67 -14.88
C GLY A 8 3.65 4.24 -13.68
N ALA A 9 2.33 4.38 -13.77
CA ALA A 9 1.42 3.92 -12.71
C ALA A 9 1.38 2.40 -12.59
N ILE A 10 1.42 1.68 -13.73
CA ILE A 10 1.49 0.21 -13.73
C ILE A 10 2.79 -0.27 -13.06
N PHE A 11 3.91 0.36 -13.40
CA PHE A 11 5.19 0.06 -12.76
C PHE A 11 5.16 0.37 -11.25
N ALA A 12 4.57 1.50 -10.85
CA ALA A 12 4.38 1.85 -9.44
C ALA A 12 3.54 0.80 -8.71
N GLY A 13 2.49 0.26 -9.35
CA GLY A 13 1.71 -0.84 -8.78
C GLY A 13 2.57 -2.07 -8.46
N TRP A 14 3.47 -2.47 -9.35
CA TRP A 14 4.41 -3.57 -9.09
C TRP A 14 5.40 -3.27 -7.96
N VAL A 15 5.93 -2.04 -7.89
CA VAL A 15 6.76 -1.59 -6.77
C VAL A 15 5.97 -1.64 -5.47
N GLY A 16 4.73 -1.19 -5.48
CA GLY A 16 3.83 -1.25 -4.33
C GLY A 16 3.54 -2.68 -3.88
N ALA A 17 3.32 -3.61 -4.81
CA ALA A 17 3.15 -5.02 -4.47
C ALA A 17 4.41 -5.62 -3.83
N GLY A 18 5.60 -5.30 -4.35
CA GLY A 18 6.88 -5.69 -3.73
C GLY A 18 7.06 -5.11 -2.33
N MET A 19 6.75 -3.84 -2.14
CA MET A 19 6.79 -3.18 -0.83
C MET A 19 5.80 -3.83 0.15
N ALA A 20 4.59 -4.14 -0.29
CA ALA A 20 3.58 -4.83 0.50
C ALA A 20 4.07 -6.21 0.96
N ALA A 21 4.71 -6.98 0.07
CA ALA A 21 5.29 -8.27 0.40
C ALA A 21 6.38 -8.13 1.47
N VAL A 22 7.30 -7.17 1.32
CA VAL A 22 8.35 -6.92 2.32
C VAL A 22 7.75 -6.57 3.68
N ILE A 23 6.77 -5.66 3.72
CA ILE A 23 6.12 -5.25 4.96
C ILE A 23 5.48 -6.46 5.66
N VAL A 24 4.62 -7.21 4.95
CA VAL A 24 3.90 -8.32 5.57
C VAL A 24 4.85 -9.43 6.00
N LEU A 25 5.78 -9.85 5.14
CA LEU A 25 6.72 -10.92 5.50
C LEU A 25 7.63 -10.51 6.66
N SER A 26 8.08 -9.26 6.71
CA SER A 26 8.93 -8.80 7.80
C SER A 26 8.19 -8.77 9.14
N PHE A 27 6.96 -8.28 9.18
CA PHE A 27 6.24 -8.05 10.43
C PHE A 27 5.29 -9.19 10.84
N GLU A 28 5.03 -10.15 9.98
CA GLU A 28 4.30 -11.36 10.35
C GLU A 28 5.22 -12.57 10.57
N LEU A 29 6.37 -12.66 9.87
CA LEU A 29 7.24 -13.83 9.96
C LEU A 29 8.52 -13.58 10.76
N VAL A 30 9.14 -12.39 10.63
CA VAL A 30 10.46 -12.15 11.24
C VAL A 30 10.33 -11.44 12.57
N ILE A 31 9.49 -10.42 12.65
CA ILE A 31 9.24 -9.64 13.87
C ILE A 31 7.74 -9.65 14.10
N PRO A 32 7.20 -10.59 14.92
CA PRO A 32 5.75 -10.79 15.02
C PRO A 32 5.05 -9.63 15.77
N VAL A 33 5.07 -8.43 15.16
CA VAL A 33 4.42 -7.22 15.67
C VAL A 33 3.31 -6.81 14.69
N GLN A 34 2.20 -7.52 14.72
CA GLN A 34 1.06 -7.34 13.83
C GLN A 34 0.57 -5.89 13.65
N PRO A 35 0.48 -5.04 14.70
CA PRO A 35 0.03 -3.66 14.52
C PRO A 35 0.89 -2.86 13.55
N VAL A 36 2.18 -3.21 13.36
CA VAL A 36 3.10 -2.47 12.49
C VAL A 36 2.69 -2.59 11.02
N VAL A 37 2.08 -3.69 10.59
CA VAL A 37 1.53 -3.83 9.23
C VAL A 37 0.48 -2.75 8.98
N PHE A 38 -0.44 -2.55 9.93
CA PHE A 38 -1.48 -1.54 9.83
C PHE A 38 -0.93 -0.11 9.88
N TYR A 39 0.04 0.16 10.75
CA TYR A 39 0.67 1.49 10.83
C TYR A 39 1.52 1.81 9.60
N SER A 40 2.12 0.83 8.93
CA SER A 40 2.91 1.05 7.72
C SER A 40 2.05 1.23 6.46
N ALA A 41 0.81 0.71 6.43
CA ALA A 41 -0.07 0.79 5.28
C ALA A 41 -0.35 2.22 4.78
N PRO A 42 -0.66 3.23 5.63
CA PRO A 42 -0.88 4.60 5.16
C PRO A 42 0.39 5.25 4.59
N PHE A 43 1.56 4.97 5.14
CA PHE A 43 2.83 5.48 4.60
C PHE A 43 3.14 4.85 3.24
N ALA A 44 2.96 3.54 3.12
CA ALA A 44 3.08 2.83 1.86
C ALA A 44 2.13 3.41 0.80
N GLY A 45 0.88 3.65 1.17
CA GLY A 45 -0.11 4.27 0.31
C GLY A 45 0.32 5.66 -0.17
N LEU A 46 0.68 6.55 0.75
CA LEU A 46 1.10 7.92 0.44
C LEU A 46 2.27 7.94 -0.55
N LEU A 47 3.30 7.13 -0.25
CA LEU A 47 4.51 7.05 -1.08
C LEU A 47 4.20 6.52 -2.47
N ILE A 48 3.41 5.43 -2.59
CA ILE A 48 3.15 4.81 -3.87
C ILE A 48 2.23 5.68 -4.76
N GLY A 49 1.26 6.37 -4.15
CA GLY A 49 0.40 7.30 -4.87
C GLY A 49 1.14 8.52 -5.42
N TYR A 50 2.07 9.07 -4.65
CA TYR A 50 2.98 10.11 -5.11
C TYR A 50 3.89 9.59 -6.25
N TYR A 51 4.52 8.43 -6.05
CA TYR A 51 5.44 7.82 -6.99
C TYR A 51 4.79 7.46 -8.32
N ALA A 52 3.55 6.97 -8.30
CA ALA A 52 2.79 6.64 -9.51
C ALA A 52 2.65 7.84 -10.45
N ASN A 53 2.48 9.04 -9.89
CA ASN A 53 2.37 10.27 -10.66
C ASN A 53 3.72 10.88 -11.03
N GLN A 54 4.74 10.72 -10.17
CA GLN A 54 6.11 11.13 -10.48
C GLN A 54 6.69 10.37 -11.68
N ARG A 55 6.35 9.10 -11.82
CA ARG A 55 6.78 8.23 -12.93
C ARG A 55 5.90 8.36 -14.18
N SER A 56 4.82 9.13 -14.12
CA SER A 56 4.01 9.40 -15.28
C SER A 56 4.80 10.21 -16.32
N GLU A 57 4.86 9.72 -17.56
CA GLU A 57 5.60 10.35 -18.65
C GLU A 57 5.01 11.71 -19.06
N ARG A 58 3.84 12.06 -18.55
CA ARG A 58 3.10 13.26 -18.92
C ARG A 58 2.98 14.22 -17.75
N ALA A 59 4.04 14.98 -17.50
CA ALA A 59 4.02 16.08 -16.57
C ALA A 59 2.87 17.07 -16.94
N GLY A 60 2.02 17.40 -15.97
CA GLY A 60 0.91 18.34 -16.17
C GLY A 60 -0.36 17.72 -16.75
N GLY A 61 -0.64 16.45 -16.44
CA GLY A 61 -1.89 15.77 -16.82
C GLY A 61 -3.13 16.34 -16.13
N ALA A 62 -4.31 16.09 -16.73
CA ALA A 62 -5.59 16.39 -16.10
C ALA A 62 -5.69 15.67 -14.73
N TRP A 63 -6.27 16.32 -13.74
CA TRP A 63 -6.47 15.82 -12.38
C TRP A 63 -7.06 14.39 -12.34
N GLY A 64 -7.97 14.08 -13.28
CA GLY A 64 -8.55 12.73 -13.40
C GLY A 64 -7.51 11.63 -13.62
N ARG A 65 -6.41 11.90 -14.34
CA ARG A 65 -5.34 10.91 -14.54
C ARG A 65 -4.47 10.77 -13.30
N LEU A 66 -4.18 11.87 -12.62
CA LEU A 66 -3.43 11.82 -11.35
C LEU A 66 -4.16 10.94 -10.33
N VAL A 67 -5.48 11.14 -10.22
CA VAL A 67 -6.34 10.34 -9.35
C VAL A 67 -6.37 8.88 -9.81
N ALA A 68 -6.54 8.61 -11.11
CA ALA A 68 -6.59 7.24 -11.65
C ALA A 68 -5.26 6.48 -11.42
N ASN A 69 -4.11 7.13 -11.60
CA ASN A 69 -2.80 6.55 -11.36
C ASN A 69 -2.59 6.22 -9.88
N ALA A 70 -2.94 7.16 -8.99
CA ALA A 70 -2.83 6.96 -7.54
C ALA A 70 -3.80 5.89 -7.04
N LEU A 71 -5.04 5.88 -7.55
CA LEU A 71 -6.04 4.88 -7.24
C LEU A 71 -5.57 3.47 -7.63
N TYR A 72 -5.07 3.32 -8.85
CA TYR A 72 -4.56 2.04 -9.33
C TYR A 72 -3.39 1.53 -8.47
N ALA A 73 -2.37 2.37 -8.25
CA ALA A 73 -1.20 1.97 -7.48
C ALA A 73 -1.56 1.68 -6.01
N GLY A 74 -2.43 2.50 -5.41
CA GLY A 74 -2.94 2.29 -4.05
C GLY A 74 -3.76 1.01 -3.92
N LEU A 75 -4.64 0.71 -4.87
CA LEU A 75 -5.43 -0.53 -4.89
C LEU A 75 -4.54 -1.76 -5.02
N VAL A 76 -3.60 -1.78 -5.96
CA VAL A 76 -2.67 -2.90 -6.13
C VAL A 76 -1.89 -3.15 -4.84
N THR A 77 -1.36 -2.09 -4.22
CA THR A 77 -0.60 -2.19 -2.96
C THR A 77 -1.49 -2.67 -1.81
N GLY A 78 -2.66 -2.06 -1.62
CA GLY A 78 -3.57 -2.39 -0.53
C GLY A 78 -4.16 -3.81 -0.64
N ILE A 79 -4.54 -4.23 -1.85
CA ILE A 79 -5.02 -5.60 -2.10
C ILE A 79 -3.89 -6.61 -1.85
N THR A 80 -2.66 -6.31 -2.28
CA THR A 80 -1.51 -7.20 -2.01
C THR A 80 -1.23 -7.31 -0.52
N LEU A 81 -1.26 -6.19 0.24
CA LEU A 81 -1.15 -6.19 1.70
C LEU A 81 -2.22 -7.08 2.34
N ALA A 82 -3.49 -6.86 1.97
CA ALA A 82 -4.62 -7.58 2.53
C ALA A 82 -4.56 -9.09 2.22
N LEU A 83 -4.23 -9.46 0.98
CA LEU A 83 -4.13 -10.86 0.57
C LEU A 83 -2.99 -11.59 1.27
N LEU A 84 -1.79 -10.97 1.34
CA LEU A 84 -0.64 -11.59 1.99
C LEU A 84 -0.85 -11.68 3.50
N TYR A 85 -1.34 -10.61 4.14
CA TYR A 85 -1.69 -10.61 5.55
C TYR A 85 -2.70 -11.70 5.87
N GLY A 86 -3.84 -11.73 5.14
CA GLY A 86 -4.87 -12.74 5.34
C GLY A 86 -4.36 -14.16 5.08
N ALA A 87 -3.58 -14.37 4.01
CA ALA A 87 -3.02 -15.69 3.69
C ALA A 87 -2.10 -16.21 4.79
N LEU A 88 -1.21 -15.37 5.35
CA LEU A 88 -0.34 -15.78 6.46
C LEU A 88 -1.13 -16.06 7.73
N ARG A 89 -2.12 -15.24 8.06
CA ARG A 89 -2.98 -15.45 9.21
C ARG A 89 -3.78 -16.75 9.10
N LEU A 90 -4.31 -17.07 7.91
CA LEU A 90 -5.01 -18.33 7.66
C LEU A 90 -4.04 -19.52 7.69
N LEU A 91 -2.84 -19.36 7.15
CA LEU A 91 -1.81 -20.39 7.21
C LEU A 91 -1.49 -20.74 8.67
N PHE A 92 -1.26 -19.76 9.53
CA PHE A 92 -0.99 -19.98 10.94
C PHE A 92 -2.20 -20.56 11.69
N PHE A 93 -3.39 -20.15 11.31
CA PHE A 93 -4.61 -20.67 11.93
C PHE A 93 -4.83 -22.16 11.63
N TYR A 94 -4.65 -22.59 10.38
CA TYR A 94 -4.98 -23.94 9.94
C TYR A 94 -3.81 -24.92 9.92
N ALA A 95 -2.59 -24.46 9.69
CA ALA A 95 -1.47 -25.34 9.36
C ALA A 95 -0.28 -25.27 10.33
N ASP A 96 -0.05 -24.14 11.00
CA ASP A 96 1.12 -24.00 11.85
C ASP A 96 0.82 -24.35 13.31
N GLN A 97 1.71 -25.18 13.89
CA GLN A 97 1.57 -25.65 15.28
C GLN A 97 2.42 -24.88 16.27
N GLY A 98 3.36 -24.03 15.86
CA GLY A 98 4.39 -23.53 16.76
C GLY A 98 4.75 -22.06 16.68
N TYR A 99 4.77 -21.50 15.48
CA TYR A 99 5.36 -20.18 15.26
C TYR A 99 4.62 -19.03 15.97
N SER A 100 3.32 -19.12 16.05
CA SER A 100 2.48 -18.08 16.67
C SER A 100 2.05 -18.38 18.11
N ALA A 101 2.59 -19.44 18.71
CA ALA A 101 2.20 -19.86 20.05
C ALA A 101 2.38 -18.76 21.11
N ASP A 102 3.50 -18.02 21.04
CA ASP A 102 3.80 -16.95 21.99
C ASP A 102 2.92 -15.71 21.77
N ASN A 103 2.48 -15.47 20.53
CA ASN A 103 1.61 -14.34 20.18
C ASN A 103 0.13 -14.64 20.40
N GLN A 104 -0.23 -15.89 20.61
CA GLN A 104 -1.60 -16.36 20.76
C GLN A 104 -1.88 -17.01 22.11
N GLY A 105 -1.27 -16.53 23.18
CA GLY A 105 -1.54 -17.00 24.53
C GLY A 105 -0.67 -18.16 25.04
N GLY A 106 0.49 -18.42 24.41
CA GLY A 106 1.50 -19.34 24.93
C GLY A 106 1.41 -20.79 24.46
N ALA A 107 2.30 -21.63 24.98
CA ALA A 107 2.47 -23.02 24.56
C ALA A 107 1.26 -23.88 24.92
N VAL A 108 0.37 -24.10 23.98
CA VAL A 108 -0.68 -25.13 24.11
C VAL A 108 -0.30 -26.30 23.21
N THR A 109 -0.21 -27.48 23.77
CA THR A 109 0.10 -28.72 23.06
C THR A 109 -1.15 -29.28 22.38
N CYS A 110 -1.68 -28.56 21.41
CA CYS A 110 -2.80 -29.04 20.62
C CYS A 110 -2.46 -29.01 19.12
N ARG A 111 -3.22 -29.76 18.33
CA ARG A 111 -3.10 -29.81 16.90
C ARG A 111 -3.64 -28.50 16.29
N SER A 112 -2.96 -27.92 15.31
CA SER A 112 -3.40 -26.71 14.61
C SER A 112 -4.86 -26.81 14.11
N GLY A 113 -5.53 -25.68 14.02
CA GLY A 113 -6.91 -25.55 13.60
C GLY A 113 -7.76 -24.73 14.57
N ALA A 114 -9.04 -24.55 14.23
CA ALA A 114 -9.97 -23.70 14.96
C ALA A 114 -10.07 -24.04 16.45
N ASP A 115 -10.14 -25.32 16.77
CA ASP A 115 -10.28 -25.77 18.16
C ASP A 115 -9.04 -25.44 19.00
N CYS A 116 -7.84 -25.71 18.48
CA CYS A 116 -6.60 -25.38 19.15
C CYS A 116 -6.43 -23.88 19.37
N THR A 117 -6.69 -23.09 18.35
CA THR A 117 -6.58 -21.63 18.44
C THR A 117 -7.63 -21.06 19.40
N TYR A 118 -8.85 -21.60 19.40
CA TYR A 118 -9.90 -21.23 20.35
C TYR A 118 -9.48 -21.48 21.80
N GLN A 119 -8.90 -22.65 22.11
CA GLN A 119 -8.41 -22.97 23.46
C GLN A 119 -7.29 -22.02 23.90
N ARG A 120 -6.41 -21.64 22.99
CA ARG A 120 -5.36 -20.63 23.27
C ARG A 120 -5.93 -19.27 23.61
N TYR A 121 -6.94 -18.81 22.86
CA TYR A 121 -7.63 -17.55 23.14
C TYR A 121 -8.37 -17.58 24.47
N LEU A 122 -8.96 -18.72 24.84
CA LEU A 122 -9.62 -18.89 26.14
C LEU A 122 -8.61 -18.90 27.31
N ALA A 123 -7.38 -19.33 27.09
CA ALA A 123 -6.33 -19.35 28.12
C ALA A 123 -5.86 -17.92 28.47
N ASP A 124 -6.00 -16.94 27.59
CA ASP A 124 -5.72 -15.54 27.89
C ASP A 124 -6.99 -14.83 28.36
N PRO A 125 -6.99 -14.24 29.59
CA PRO A 125 -8.18 -13.58 30.14
C PRO A 125 -8.73 -12.42 29.29
N ALA A 126 -7.85 -11.68 28.58
CA ALA A 126 -8.24 -10.55 27.74
C ALA A 126 -9.02 -11.04 26.52
N TYR A 127 -8.46 -12.02 25.81
CA TYR A 127 -9.12 -12.62 24.64
C TYR A 127 -10.38 -13.39 25.03
N ALA A 128 -10.36 -14.11 26.16
CA ALA A 128 -11.55 -14.80 26.67
C ALA A 128 -12.69 -13.82 26.99
N ALA A 129 -12.39 -12.61 27.45
CA ALA A 129 -13.39 -11.58 27.69
C ALA A 129 -13.97 -11.04 26.35
N GLU A 130 -13.11 -10.84 25.37
CA GLU A 130 -13.49 -10.39 24.03
C GLU A 130 -14.41 -11.40 23.34
N LEU A 131 -14.03 -12.70 23.33
CA LEU A 131 -14.85 -13.77 22.75
C LEU A 131 -16.23 -13.87 23.41
N ARG A 132 -16.29 -13.74 24.73
CA ARG A 132 -17.58 -13.70 25.46
C ARG A 132 -18.41 -12.51 25.07
N ALA A 133 -17.80 -11.33 24.91
CA ALA A 133 -18.51 -10.13 24.46
C ALA A 133 -19.02 -10.26 23.02
N ALA A 134 -18.29 -10.98 22.17
CA ALA A 134 -18.68 -11.31 20.80
C ALA A 134 -19.71 -12.46 20.70
N GLY A 135 -20.06 -13.12 21.82
CA GLY A 135 -21.01 -14.23 21.86
C GLY A 135 -20.45 -15.55 21.32
N VAL A 136 -19.12 -15.69 21.26
CA VAL A 136 -18.44 -16.90 20.78
C VAL A 136 -18.38 -17.92 21.90
N THR A 137 -19.02 -19.08 21.71
CA THR A 137 -19.16 -20.11 22.75
C THR A 137 -18.48 -21.45 22.40
N ASP A 138 -18.10 -21.64 21.15
CA ASP A 138 -17.46 -22.85 20.65
C ASP A 138 -16.45 -22.60 19.55
N ALA A 139 -15.72 -23.62 19.15
CA ALA A 139 -14.66 -23.54 18.13
C ALA A 139 -15.19 -23.18 16.74
N ALA A 140 -16.41 -23.60 16.40
CA ALA A 140 -17.01 -23.28 15.10
C ALA A 140 -17.42 -21.81 15.04
N GLY A 141 -18.03 -21.28 16.10
CA GLY A 141 -18.32 -19.87 16.26
C GLY A 141 -17.03 -19.02 16.24
N PHE A 142 -15.96 -19.53 16.85
CA PHE A 142 -14.64 -18.89 16.83
C PHE A 142 -14.04 -18.84 15.43
N GLU A 143 -14.16 -19.89 14.63
CA GLU A 143 -13.69 -19.86 13.24
C GLU A 143 -14.41 -18.79 12.43
N HIS A 144 -15.73 -18.68 12.54
CA HIS A 144 -16.49 -17.62 11.90
C HIS A 144 -16.08 -16.23 12.36
N TYR A 145 -15.90 -16.05 13.67
CA TYR A 145 -15.42 -14.80 14.26
C TYR A 145 -14.05 -14.42 13.70
N PHE A 146 -13.10 -15.36 13.71
CA PHE A 146 -11.75 -15.17 13.19
C PHE A 146 -11.74 -14.78 11.71
N LEU A 147 -12.51 -15.48 10.87
CA LEU A 147 -12.62 -15.17 9.44
C LEU A 147 -13.21 -13.77 9.19
N ALA A 148 -14.24 -13.39 9.96
CA ALA A 148 -14.82 -12.06 9.87
C ALA A 148 -13.82 -10.97 10.28
N GLU A 149 -13.02 -11.21 11.32
CA GLU A 149 -11.96 -10.30 11.76
C GLU A 149 -10.87 -10.15 10.69
N GLN A 150 -10.42 -11.25 10.07
CA GLN A 150 -9.45 -11.20 8.96
C GLN A 150 -10.01 -10.42 7.76
N LEU A 151 -11.27 -10.59 7.43
CA LEU A 151 -11.90 -9.86 6.34
C LEU A 151 -11.97 -8.35 6.64
N ASN A 152 -12.38 -7.99 7.86
CA ASN A 152 -12.40 -6.59 8.30
C ASN A 152 -10.99 -5.97 8.32
N GLY A 153 -10.00 -6.71 8.80
CA GLY A 153 -8.59 -6.31 8.76
C GLY A 153 -8.10 -6.08 7.33
N GLY A 154 -8.44 -6.99 6.42
CA GLY A 154 -8.12 -6.87 5.00
C GLY A 154 -8.76 -5.63 4.35
N VAL A 155 -10.03 -5.38 4.59
CA VAL A 155 -10.73 -4.17 4.11
C VAL A 155 -10.09 -2.92 4.69
N THR A 156 -9.76 -2.93 5.97
CA THR A 156 -9.07 -1.82 6.64
C THR A 156 -7.72 -1.53 5.99
N LEU A 157 -6.90 -2.55 5.73
CA LEU A 157 -5.61 -2.39 5.04
C LEU A 157 -5.76 -1.77 3.66
N VAL A 158 -6.77 -2.22 2.88
CA VAL A 158 -7.05 -1.63 1.56
C VAL A 158 -7.41 -0.16 1.69
N LEU A 159 -8.32 0.20 2.58
CA LEU A 159 -8.75 1.59 2.77
C LEU A 159 -7.62 2.48 3.31
N TRP A 160 -6.87 1.99 4.30
CA TRP A 160 -5.74 2.70 4.90
C TRP A 160 -4.54 2.86 3.96
N THR A 161 -4.48 2.08 2.91
CA THR A 161 -3.51 2.26 1.82
C THR A 161 -4.06 3.19 0.74
N LEU A 162 -5.31 2.99 0.34
CA LEU A 162 -5.92 3.67 -0.79
C LEU A 162 -6.14 5.17 -0.54
N VAL A 163 -6.68 5.53 0.65
CA VAL A 163 -6.94 6.95 0.98
C VAL A 163 -5.64 7.76 1.01
N PRO A 164 -4.56 7.33 1.70
CA PRO A 164 -3.28 8.02 1.62
C PRO A 164 -2.65 8.01 0.22
N ALA A 165 -2.87 6.97 -0.60
CA ALA A 165 -2.38 6.96 -1.98
C ALA A 165 -3.02 8.08 -2.81
N LEU A 166 -4.31 8.31 -2.65
CA LEU A 166 -4.98 9.46 -3.27
C LEU A 166 -4.39 10.78 -2.78
N LEU A 167 -4.14 10.93 -1.48
CA LEU A 167 -3.50 12.12 -0.93
C LEU A 167 -2.08 12.33 -1.48
N GLY A 168 -1.30 11.27 -1.63
CA GLY A 168 0.02 11.30 -2.27
C GLY A 168 -0.05 11.76 -3.72
N GLY A 169 -1.02 11.26 -4.48
CA GLY A 169 -1.27 11.70 -5.86
C GLY A 169 -1.69 13.16 -5.97
N LEU A 170 -2.56 13.62 -5.07
CA LEU A 170 -2.98 15.03 -4.99
C LEU A 170 -1.80 15.95 -4.58
N ALA A 171 -0.98 15.53 -3.62
CA ALA A 171 0.21 16.26 -3.19
C ALA A 171 1.19 16.44 -4.36
N TYR A 172 1.42 15.38 -5.17
CA TYR A 172 2.21 15.50 -6.37
C TYR A 172 1.62 16.51 -7.36
N GLY A 173 0.32 16.46 -7.62
CA GLY A 173 -0.38 17.40 -8.49
C GLY A 173 -0.23 18.85 -8.02
N ALA A 174 -0.41 19.10 -6.73
CA ALA A 174 -0.29 20.43 -6.14
C ALA A 174 1.15 20.98 -6.21
N SER A 175 2.16 20.14 -5.92
CA SER A 175 3.57 20.56 -5.93
C SER A 175 4.11 20.84 -7.34
N ASN A 176 3.54 20.21 -8.38
CA ASN A 176 3.96 20.39 -9.76
C ASN A 176 3.04 21.29 -10.60
N SER A 177 2.01 21.87 -9.99
CA SER A 177 1.14 22.88 -10.61
C SER A 177 1.86 24.24 -10.65
N ARG A 178 2.96 24.36 -11.42
CA ARG A 178 3.54 25.67 -11.69
C ARG A 178 2.57 26.51 -12.51
N PRO A 179 2.37 27.81 -12.19
CA PRO A 179 1.61 28.70 -13.02
C PRO A 179 2.22 28.72 -14.43
N ARG A 180 1.44 28.41 -15.45
CA ARG A 180 1.81 28.53 -16.87
C ARG A 180 2.01 30.00 -17.25
N GLY A 181 2.96 30.71 -16.65
CA GLY A 181 3.04 32.15 -16.84
C GLY A 181 4.44 32.76 -16.75
N GLN A 182 5.41 31.99 -16.35
CA GLN A 182 6.79 32.49 -16.38
C GLN A 182 7.56 31.69 -17.45
N ALA A 183 7.36 32.07 -18.72
CA ALA A 183 8.44 31.95 -19.69
C ALA A 183 9.67 32.61 -19.02
N PRO A 184 10.87 32.00 -19.08
CA PRO A 184 12.06 32.68 -18.62
C PRO A 184 12.09 34.03 -19.37
N GLU A 185 12.02 35.11 -18.61
CA GLU A 185 12.31 36.43 -19.15
C GLU A 185 13.72 36.28 -19.75
N ASP A 186 13.82 36.38 -21.09
CA ASP A 186 15.10 36.42 -21.74
C ASP A 186 15.90 37.55 -21.05
N PRO A 187 17.13 37.26 -20.60
CA PRO A 187 17.90 38.28 -19.92
C PRO A 187 18.04 39.49 -20.85
N PRO A 188 17.68 40.71 -20.38
CA PRO A 188 17.74 41.87 -21.19
C PRO A 188 19.18 42.07 -21.68
N GLY A 189 19.43 41.83 -22.99
CA GLY A 189 20.73 42.06 -23.56
C GLY A 189 21.27 41.06 -24.61
N ARG A 190 20.57 39.97 -24.91
CA ARG A 190 20.90 39.22 -26.13
C ARG A 190 20.19 39.83 -27.31
N SER A 191 20.68 41.00 -27.74
CA SER A 191 20.46 41.44 -29.12
C SER A 191 20.89 40.33 -30.06
N SER A 192 19.96 39.86 -30.89
CA SER A 192 20.21 38.96 -32.01
C SER A 192 21.26 39.58 -32.94
N GLY A 193 22.55 39.33 -32.65
CA GLY A 193 23.61 39.55 -33.58
C GLY A 193 23.38 38.61 -34.75
N ALA A 194 22.80 39.14 -35.82
CA ALA A 194 22.72 38.45 -37.07
C ALA A 194 24.13 37.96 -37.45
N PRO A 195 24.28 36.71 -37.89
CA PRO A 195 25.57 36.24 -38.36
C PRO A 195 25.96 37.09 -39.60
N ALA A 196 27.12 37.74 -39.49
CA ALA A 196 27.71 38.43 -40.63
C ALA A 196 27.93 37.40 -41.75
N VAL A 197 27.19 37.56 -42.82
CA VAL A 197 27.39 36.83 -44.09
C VAL A 197 28.72 37.32 -44.63
N LEU A 198 29.78 36.49 -44.54
CA LEU A 198 31.03 36.69 -45.23
C LEU A 198 30.78 36.54 -46.74
N PRO A 199 31.19 37.49 -47.58
CA PRO A 199 31.08 37.35 -49.02
C PRO A 199 32.01 36.24 -49.54
N PRO A 200 31.63 35.54 -50.61
CA PRO A 200 32.48 34.52 -51.23
C PRO A 200 33.69 35.16 -51.86
N GLY A 201 34.88 34.85 -51.30
CA GLY A 201 36.15 35.19 -51.95
C GLY A 201 36.30 34.38 -53.22
N GLY A 202 36.42 35.08 -54.34
CA GLY A 202 36.86 34.49 -55.57
C GLY A 202 38.38 34.32 -55.56
N GLU A 203 38.80 33.35 -56.25
CA GLU A 203 39.96 32.96 -57.03
C GLU A 203 40.32 31.50 -56.83
#